data_981840bfc50d7e585ee4ed81cd65dc43
#
_entry.id   981840bfc50d7e585ee4ed81cd65dc43
#
_cell.length_a   1.000
_cell.length_b   1.000
_cell.length_c   1.000
_cell.angle_alpha   90.00
_cell.angle_beta   90.00
_cell.angle_gamma   90.00
#
_symmetry.space_group_name_H-M   'P 1'
#
loop_
_entity.id
_entity.type
_entity.pdbx_description
1 polymer ?
#
loop_
_entity_poly.entity_id
_entity_poly.type
_entity_poly.pdbx_seq_one_letter_code
_entity_poly.pdbx_strand_id
1 'polypeptide(L)'
;LEAKNKEIIACLKKQKVLQDSLRQTSIYHFFHQACTKADSKITEEKWSELQKEVDTAYPNFSKHLYELFPKLSVIELQICYLMKISIPPTHIAIFTNRTKAAISNARTRLAKRLLGEQNSTEKLDAFISDLQ
;
A
#
# COMPACT_ATOMS: atom_id res chain seq x y z
N LEU A 1 25.45 5.70 23.89
CA LEU A 1 25.52 5.16 22.53
C LEU A 1 24.94 3.75 22.40
N GLU A 2 25.25 2.86 23.33
CA GLU A 2 24.72 1.49 23.32
C GLU A 2 23.20 1.46 23.55
N ALA A 3 22.66 2.31 24.42
CA ALA A 3 21.24 2.38 24.71
C ALA A 3 20.42 2.77 23.48
N LYS A 4 20.89 3.76 22.71
CA LYS A 4 20.23 4.18 21.48
C LYS A 4 20.23 3.09 20.41
N ASN A 5 21.32 2.34 20.29
CA ASN A 5 21.41 1.24 19.35
C ASN A 5 20.45 0.11 19.70
N LYS A 6 20.28 -0.19 20.98
CA LYS A 6 19.31 -1.20 21.44
C LYS A 6 17.88 -0.78 21.16
N GLU A 7 17.54 0.50 21.34
CA GLU A 7 16.21 1.04 21.03
C GLU A 7 15.91 0.97 19.53
N ILE A 8 16.89 1.32 18.69
CA ILE A 8 16.73 1.25 17.23
C ILE A 8 16.54 -0.21 16.79
N ILE A 9 17.34 -1.13 17.30
CA ILE A 9 17.23 -2.56 16.98
C ILE A 9 15.86 -3.11 17.42
N ALA A 10 15.40 -2.77 18.62
CA ALA A 10 14.11 -3.20 19.13
C ALA A 10 12.96 -2.66 18.25
N CYS A 11 13.05 -1.40 17.82
CA CYS A 11 12.07 -0.79 16.95
C CYS A 11 12.02 -1.48 15.58
N LEU A 12 13.18 -1.76 14.97
CA LEU A 12 13.28 -2.47 13.69
C LEU A 12 12.72 -3.89 13.79
N LYS A 13 12.99 -4.60 14.86
CA LYS A 13 12.43 -5.94 15.10
C LYS A 13 10.92 -5.90 15.23
N LYS A 14 10.38 -4.91 15.92
CA LYS A 14 8.94 -4.74 16.08
C LYS A 14 8.27 -4.48 14.73
N GLN A 15 8.85 -3.63 13.88
CA GLN A 15 8.32 -3.35 12.54
C GLN A 15 8.34 -4.60 11.67
N LYS A 16 9.40 -5.39 11.71
CA LYS A 16 9.49 -6.63 10.96
C LYS A 16 8.41 -7.64 11.39
N VAL A 17 8.16 -7.75 12.68
CA VAL A 17 7.12 -8.63 13.22
C VAL A 17 5.75 -8.19 12.71
N LEU A 18 5.47 -6.89 12.69
CA LEU A 18 4.19 -6.35 12.17
C LEU A 18 4.04 -6.63 10.67
N GLN A 19 5.10 -6.46 9.88
CA GLN A 19 5.08 -6.77 8.45
C GLN A 19 4.84 -8.25 8.20
N ASP A 20 5.52 -9.12 8.93
CA ASP A 20 5.34 -10.57 8.82
C ASP A 20 3.92 -10.96 9.23
N SER A 21 3.39 -10.31 10.25
CA SER A 21 2.01 -10.51 10.71
C SER A 21 1.00 -10.13 9.63
N LEU A 22 1.21 -9.02 8.94
CA LEU A 22 0.35 -8.60 7.82
C LEU A 22 0.34 -9.65 6.70
N ARG A 23 1.51 -10.20 6.35
CA ARG A 23 1.64 -11.23 5.31
C ARG A 23 0.93 -12.53 5.69
N GLN A 24 0.68 -12.77 6.97
CA GLN A 24 -0.02 -13.95 7.45
C GLN A 24 -1.53 -13.75 7.56
N THR A 25 -2.04 -12.54 7.35
CA THR A 25 -3.47 -12.28 7.44
C THR A 25 -4.24 -12.91 6.29
N SER A 26 -5.50 -13.25 6.56
CA SER A 26 -6.37 -13.81 5.54
C SER A 26 -6.62 -12.83 4.40
N ILE A 27 -6.67 -11.52 4.68
CA ILE A 27 -6.88 -10.52 3.63
C ILE A 27 -5.68 -10.42 2.68
N TYR A 28 -4.46 -10.51 3.20
CA TYR A 28 -3.25 -10.54 2.37
C TYR A 28 -3.30 -11.74 1.41
N HIS A 29 -3.58 -12.92 1.94
CA HIS A 29 -3.72 -14.14 1.15
C HIS A 29 -4.86 -14.04 0.15
N PHE A 30 -5.98 -13.46 0.56
CA PHE A 30 -7.13 -13.26 -0.32
C PHE A 30 -6.73 -12.48 -1.58
N PHE A 31 -6.08 -11.33 -1.42
CA PHE A 31 -5.68 -10.52 -2.58
C PHE A 31 -4.62 -11.22 -3.43
N HIS A 32 -3.64 -11.87 -2.83
CA HIS A 32 -2.61 -12.58 -3.57
C HIS A 32 -3.16 -13.80 -4.31
N GLN A 33 -4.10 -14.53 -3.73
CA GLN A 33 -4.79 -15.62 -4.41
C GLN A 33 -5.71 -15.12 -5.51
N ALA A 34 -6.36 -13.99 -5.31
CA ALA A 34 -7.22 -13.37 -6.31
C ALA A 34 -6.45 -12.99 -7.57
N CYS A 35 -5.15 -12.74 -7.47
CA CYS A 35 -4.29 -12.50 -8.63
C CYS A 35 -4.22 -13.70 -9.59
N THR A 36 -4.53 -14.89 -9.12
CA THR A 36 -4.55 -16.10 -9.97
C THR A 36 -5.91 -16.39 -10.60
N LYS A 37 -6.93 -15.60 -10.24
CA LYS A 37 -8.31 -15.77 -10.71
C LYS A 37 -8.71 -14.63 -11.63
N ALA A 38 -9.37 -14.95 -12.75
CA ALA A 38 -9.72 -13.95 -13.77
C ALA A 38 -10.87 -13.02 -13.39
N ASP A 39 -11.76 -13.42 -12.47
CA ASP A 39 -13.02 -12.72 -12.17
C ASP A 39 -13.21 -12.39 -10.69
N SER A 40 -12.20 -11.84 -10.05
CA SER A 40 -12.31 -11.51 -8.63
C SER A 40 -12.88 -10.11 -8.44
N LYS A 41 -14.12 -10.04 -7.94
CA LYS A 41 -14.69 -8.77 -7.48
C LYS A 41 -14.33 -8.56 -6.02
N ILE A 42 -13.88 -7.36 -5.72
CA ILE A 42 -13.53 -6.98 -4.35
C ILE A 42 -14.72 -6.25 -3.73
N THR A 43 -15.28 -6.83 -2.67
CA THR A 43 -16.39 -6.21 -1.94
C THR A 43 -15.89 -5.10 -1.03
N GLU A 44 -16.80 -4.22 -0.61
CA GLU A 44 -16.46 -3.16 0.35
C GLU A 44 -15.94 -3.74 1.67
N GLU A 45 -16.46 -4.89 2.09
CA GLU A 45 -15.99 -5.60 3.28
C GLU A 45 -14.52 -5.97 3.17
N LYS A 46 -14.09 -6.45 1.99
CA LYS A 46 -12.70 -6.80 1.74
C LYS A 46 -11.79 -5.57 1.69
N TRP A 47 -12.28 -4.47 1.13
CA TRP A 47 -11.53 -3.21 1.18
C TRP A 47 -11.36 -2.69 2.60
N SER A 48 -12.42 -2.74 3.41
CA SER A 48 -12.38 -2.34 4.82
C SER A 48 -11.42 -3.22 5.63
N GLU A 49 -11.46 -4.53 5.37
CA GLU A 49 -10.55 -5.48 6.03
C GLU A 49 -9.10 -5.20 5.67
N LEU A 50 -8.82 -4.91 4.39
CA LEU A 50 -7.48 -4.55 3.94
C LEU A 50 -6.99 -3.28 4.64
N GLN A 51 -7.82 -2.22 4.67
CA GLN A 51 -7.48 -0.99 5.35
C GLN A 51 -7.16 -1.23 6.82
N LYS A 52 -8.00 -1.99 7.50
CA LYS A 52 -7.83 -2.31 8.92
C LYS A 52 -6.51 -3.04 9.18
N GLU A 53 -6.21 -4.05 8.38
CA GLU A 53 -5.00 -4.85 8.58
C GLU A 53 -3.73 -4.07 8.23
N VAL A 54 -3.76 -3.26 7.18
CA VAL A 54 -2.62 -2.39 6.84
C VAL A 54 -2.38 -1.37 7.94
N ASP A 55 -3.45 -0.72 8.44
CA ASP A 55 -3.33 0.28 9.50
C ASP A 55 -2.93 -0.35 10.85
N THR A 56 -3.25 -1.62 11.07
CA THR A 56 -2.79 -2.36 12.24
C THR A 56 -1.29 -2.65 12.16
N ALA A 57 -0.81 -3.09 11.00
CA ALA A 57 0.61 -3.37 10.78
C ALA A 57 1.45 -2.08 10.70
N TYR A 58 0.88 -1.02 10.14
CA TYR A 58 1.55 0.28 9.98
C TYR A 58 0.63 1.38 10.49
N PRO A 59 0.61 1.63 11.82
CA PRO A 59 -0.41 2.49 12.45
C PRO A 59 -0.51 3.90 11.88
N ASN A 60 0.55 4.41 11.29
CA ASN A 60 0.57 5.77 10.72
C ASN A 60 0.48 5.80 9.19
N PHE A 61 0.25 4.66 8.55
CA PHE A 61 0.28 4.58 7.09
C PHE A 61 -0.78 5.50 6.46
N SER A 62 -2.05 5.33 6.82
CA SER A 62 -3.13 6.16 6.29
C SER A 62 -2.96 7.63 6.67
N LYS A 63 -2.53 7.89 7.90
CA LYS A 63 -2.27 9.24 8.38
C LYS A 63 -1.22 9.94 7.54
N HIS A 64 -0.09 9.28 7.28
CA HIS A 64 0.99 9.83 6.46
C HIS A 64 0.52 10.05 5.02
N LEU A 65 -0.29 9.15 4.46
CA LEU A 65 -0.84 9.34 3.13
C LEU A 65 -1.69 10.60 3.05
N TYR A 66 -2.58 10.83 4.01
CA TYR A 66 -3.43 12.01 4.02
C TYR A 66 -2.65 13.30 4.28
N GLU A 67 -1.55 13.23 5.03
CA GLU A 67 -0.67 14.39 5.22
C GLU A 67 0.05 14.76 3.93
N LEU A 68 0.48 13.77 3.15
CA LEU A 68 1.19 13.97 1.88
C LEU A 68 0.23 14.33 0.75
N PHE A 69 -0.97 13.76 0.76
CA PHE A 69 -1.98 13.93 -0.28
C PHE A 69 -3.32 14.31 0.36
N PRO A 70 -3.52 15.59 0.76
CA PRO A 70 -4.73 15.99 1.49
C PRO A 70 -6.05 15.73 0.76
N LYS A 71 -6.00 15.66 -0.57
CA LYS A 71 -7.20 15.41 -1.41
C LYS A 71 -7.19 14.02 -2.03
N LEU A 72 -6.67 13.04 -1.30
CA LEU A 72 -6.59 11.67 -1.78
C LEU A 72 -7.98 11.10 -2.01
N SER A 73 -8.24 10.62 -3.24
CA SER A 73 -9.51 9.98 -3.57
C SER A 73 -9.56 8.55 -3.04
N VAL A 74 -10.78 7.97 -3.01
CA VAL A 74 -10.97 6.57 -2.60
C VAL A 74 -10.14 5.63 -3.49
N ILE A 75 -10.16 5.84 -4.79
CA ILE A 75 -9.41 5.02 -5.75
C ILE A 75 -7.91 5.15 -5.51
N GLU A 76 -7.41 6.35 -5.29
CA GLU A 76 -5.99 6.58 -5.01
C GLU A 76 -5.58 5.88 -3.71
N LEU A 77 -6.43 5.93 -2.69
CA LEU A 77 -6.20 5.25 -1.42
C LEU A 77 -6.14 3.73 -1.61
N GLN A 78 -7.07 3.16 -2.38
CA GLN A 78 -7.08 1.75 -2.70
C GLN A 78 -5.81 1.32 -3.44
N ILE A 79 -5.36 2.14 -4.40
CA ILE A 79 -4.10 1.89 -5.11
C ILE A 79 -2.93 1.82 -4.13
N CYS A 80 -2.86 2.76 -3.18
CA CYS A 80 -1.79 2.80 -2.19
C CYS A 80 -1.81 1.56 -1.28
N TYR A 81 -2.98 1.12 -0.83
CA TYR A 81 -3.08 -0.10 -0.02
C TYR A 81 -2.64 -1.33 -0.79
N LEU A 82 -3.05 -1.46 -2.06
CA LEU A 82 -2.64 -2.59 -2.89
C LEU A 82 -1.14 -2.57 -3.18
N MET A 83 -0.57 -1.39 -3.40
CA MET A 83 0.89 -1.25 -3.53
C MET A 83 1.60 -1.68 -2.25
N LYS A 84 1.05 -1.34 -1.09
CA LYS A 84 1.64 -1.69 0.21
C LYS A 84 1.73 -3.20 0.42
N ILE A 85 0.75 -3.96 -0.08
CA ILE A 85 0.77 -5.43 -0.01
C ILE A 85 1.37 -6.07 -1.26
N SER A 86 2.06 -5.29 -2.09
CA SER A 86 2.82 -5.78 -3.25
C SER A 86 1.97 -6.40 -4.35
N ILE A 87 0.79 -5.85 -4.60
CA ILE A 87 -0.05 -6.26 -5.72
C ILE A 87 0.45 -5.60 -7.00
N PRO A 88 0.67 -6.35 -8.08
CA PRO A 88 1.13 -5.78 -9.35
C PRO A 88 0.14 -4.79 -9.97
N PRO A 89 0.60 -3.77 -10.71
CA PRO A 89 -0.30 -2.77 -11.32
C PRO A 89 -1.40 -3.35 -12.21
N THR A 90 -1.13 -4.44 -12.90
CA THR A 90 -2.11 -5.15 -13.73
C THR A 90 -3.31 -5.60 -12.90
N HIS A 91 -3.05 -6.15 -11.71
CA HIS A 91 -4.09 -6.62 -10.81
C HIS A 91 -4.73 -5.49 -10.01
N ILE A 92 -3.99 -4.42 -9.73
CA ILE A 92 -4.58 -3.20 -9.16
C ILE A 92 -5.70 -2.70 -10.06
N ALA A 93 -5.48 -2.68 -11.38
CA ALA A 93 -6.51 -2.28 -12.34
C ALA A 93 -7.75 -3.18 -12.26
N ILE A 94 -7.54 -4.49 -12.19
CA ILE A 94 -8.64 -5.47 -12.07
C ILE A 94 -9.42 -5.24 -10.78
N PHE A 95 -8.73 -5.14 -9.64
CA PHE A 95 -9.37 -5.03 -8.32
C PHE A 95 -10.10 -3.71 -8.12
N THR A 96 -9.64 -2.64 -8.74
CA THR A 96 -10.29 -1.33 -8.67
C THR A 96 -11.32 -1.13 -9.78
N ASN A 97 -11.50 -2.12 -10.66
CA ASN A 97 -12.38 -2.07 -11.81
C ASN A 97 -12.05 -0.87 -12.72
N ARG A 98 -10.77 -0.65 -12.97
CA ARG A 98 -10.24 0.43 -13.81
C ARG A 98 -9.39 -0.15 -14.92
N THR A 99 -9.13 0.64 -15.96
CA THR A 99 -8.20 0.24 -17.01
C THR A 99 -6.75 0.36 -16.55
N LYS A 100 -5.86 -0.36 -17.21
CA LYS A 100 -4.42 -0.23 -16.95
C LYS A 100 -3.94 1.20 -17.17
N ALA A 101 -4.47 1.87 -18.21
CA ALA A 101 -4.13 3.26 -18.49
C ALA A 101 -4.58 4.19 -17.34
N ALA A 102 -5.78 3.97 -16.80
CA ALA A 102 -6.28 4.76 -15.67
C ALA A 102 -5.40 4.59 -14.43
N ILE A 103 -4.97 3.37 -14.13
CA ILE A 103 -4.08 3.10 -12.99
C ILE A 103 -2.71 3.72 -13.23
N SER A 104 -2.15 3.57 -14.42
CA SER A 104 -0.88 4.19 -14.78
C SER A 104 -0.92 5.72 -14.63
N ASN A 105 -1.99 6.35 -15.10
CA ASN A 105 -2.19 7.78 -14.97
C ASN A 105 -2.34 8.22 -13.52
N ALA A 106 -3.08 7.46 -12.72
CA ALA A 106 -3.25 7.74 -11.29
C ALA A 106 -1.91 7.65 -10.55
N ARG A 107 -1.12 6.62 -10.82
CA ARG A 107 0.20 6.44 -10.21
C ARG A 107 1.15 7.57 -10.63
N THR A 108 1.12 7.96 -11.89
CA THR A 108 1.93 9.07 -12.40
C THR A 108 1.56 10.39 -11.69
N ARG A 109 0.25 10.64 -11.50
CA ARG A 109 -0.20 11.84 -10.77
C ARG A 109 0.24 11.82 -9.32
N LEU A 110 0.16 10.67 -8.65
CA LEU A 110 0.63 10.53 -7.27
C LEU A 110 2.14 10.78 -7.17
N ALA A 111 2.92 10.20 -8.08
CA ALA A 111 4.36 10.39 -8.13
C ALA A 111 4.72 11.87 -8.37
N LYS A 112 3.99 12.53 -9.25
CA LYS A 112 4.20 13.94 -9.55
C LYS A 112 3.90 14.83 -8.35
N ARG A 113 2.80 14.57 -7.63
CA ARG A 113 2.45 15.32 -6.42
C ARG A 113 3.50 15.14 -5.32
N LEU A 114 4.05 13.95 -5.18
CA LEU A 114 4.99 13.63 -4.11
C LEU A 114 6.40 14.16 -4.41
N LEU A 115 6.86 13.97 -5.63
CA LEU A 115 8.27 14.14 -6.00
C LEU A 115 8.54 15.28 -6.97
N GLY A 116 7.48 15.88 -7.59
CA GLY A 116 7.62 16.95 -8.59
C GLY A 116 7.57 16.44 -10.02
N GLU A 117 8.08 17.21 -10.97
CA GLU A 117 7.80 17.00 -12.39
C GLU A 117 8.54 15.87 -13.09
N GLN A 118 9.61 15.31 -12.52
CA GLN A 118 10.46 14.36 -13.21
C GLN A 118 10.45 12.98 -12.59
N ASN A 119 9.25 12.40 -12.39
CA ASN A 119 9.22 11.23 -11.52
C ASN A 119 8.72 9.97 -12.16
N SER A 120 9.44 8.90 -11.90
CA SER A 120 9.04 7.57 -12.28
C SER A 120 8.09 6.97 -11.24
N THR A 121 7.18 6.12 -11.70
CA THR A 121 6.31 5.33 -10.83
C THR A 121 7.11 4.36 -9.96
N GLU A 122 8.34 4.00 -10.37
CA GLU A 122 9.24 3.17 -9.58
C GLU A 122 9.61 3.81 -8.24
N LYS A 123 9.86 5.13 -8.25
CA LYS A 123 10.14 5.87 -7.01
C LYS A 123 8.92 5.93 -6.11
N LEU A 124 7.73 6.05 -6.69
CA LEU A 124 6.47 5.99 -5.94
C LEU A 124 6.30 4.61 -5.28
N ASP A 125 6.54 3.54 -6.02
CA ASP A 125 6.43 2.18 -5.51
C ASP A 125 7.36 1.97 -4.30
N ALA A 126 8.61 2.39 -4.42
CA ALA A 126 9.58 2.31 -3.32
C ALA A 126 9.15 3.15 -2.12
N PHE A 127 8.65 4.36 -2.36
CA PHE A 127 8.19 5.25 -1.31
C PHE A 127 7.02 4.64 -0.52
N ILE A 128 5.99 4.13 -1.22
CA ILE A 128 4.83 3.52 -0.57
C ILE A 128 5.23 2.25 0.18
N SER A 129 6.12 1.44 -0.40
CA SER A 129 6.61 0.22 0.24
C SER A 129 7.32 0.52 1.56
N ASP A 130 8.07 1.62 1.62
CA ASP A 130 8.83 2.02 2.80
C ASP A 130 8.00 2.84 3.80
N LEU A 131 6.85 3.34 3.40
CA LEU A 131 6.01 4.18 4.25
C LEU A 131 5.38 3.36 5.39
N GLN A 132 5.50 3.87 6.58
CA GLN A 132 5.02 3.21 7.79
C GLN A 132 3.96 4.02 8.53
#